data_622628ac3ebc7f524513d86cdc199b7c
#
_entry.id   622628ac3ebc7f524513d86cdc199b7c
#
_cell.length_a   1.000
_cell.length_b   1.000
_cell.length_c   1.000
_cell.angle_alpha   90.00
_cell.angle_beta   90.00
_cell.angle_gamma   90.00
#
_symmetry.space_group_name_H-M   'P 1'
#
loop_
_entity.id
_entity.type
_entity.pdbx_description
1 polymer ?
#
loop_
_entity_poly.entity_id
_entity_poly.type
_entity_poly.pdbx_seq_one_letter_code
_entity_poly.pdbx_strand_id
1 'polypeptide(L)'
;MASAPRSLLLTSLALFACGESGGGTDTADTDPSTGATASPSTSATAEPDTDSAPTTGAAEHVRPNWHEDIAPLVAASCQSCHAPGGIAPFSLTSYDESRQWAPLMAHSVAEGLMPPWHALETDVCQPPLPYLHDPRLSDEQKALFQEWADLGAPEGDPALAAPLPSPPSLDLADPTTSVRMASPVTINKVGNNLDFFHCVSLDPGNKAPVYIDGLQVLPGNPRIVHHVLIYVDTTAASASWPGGVKHNCGGGAGIGNAQLIGGWVPGGMPMIPPEGVTTELPAGARLILNVHYHATGGGPETDDATGLALRWRDTPAAWSTFFNLIGAPGIGTSLTGPLLIPAGAEAHVEDYEYFVPKDIPALADVRVWTVLNHMHKVGVDMRVWVEPANGDPATCLLHTPKWDFNWQRSYQYDAPITQSFRVRAGDRVRLRCVYNNTMSNPGVVEMLAEAGLDAPVDVGLGEGTLDEMCLVGVGVAIKNGL
;
A
#
# COMPACT_ATOMS: atom_id res chain seq x y z
N MET A 1 -37.41 28.19 9.76
CA MET A 1 -37.47 27.31 8.57
C MET A 1 -36.03 26.92 8.29
N ALA A 2 -35.61 25.80 8.85
CA ALA A 2 -34.25 25.30 8.74
C ALA A 2 -34.24 24.24 7.63
N SER A 3 -33.44 24.50 6.62
CA SER A 3 -33.22 23.59 5.48
C SER A 3 -32.29 22.48 5.94
N ALA A 4 -32.75 21.24 5.94
CA ALA A 4 -31.94 20.06 6.19
C ALA A 4 -31.03 19.75 4.99
N PRO A 5 -29.79 19.32 5.22
CA PRO A 5 -28.92 18.87 4.14
C PRO A 5 -29.43 17.54 3.58
N ARG A 6 -29.57 17.46 2.28
CA ARG A 6 -29.87 16.21 1.56
C ARG A 6 -28.60 15.36 1.49
N SER A 7 -28.62 14.26 2.24
CA SER A 7 -27.65 13.17 2.08
C SER A 7 -27.83 12.55 0.69
N LEU A 8 -26.81 12.61 -0.15
CA LEU A 8 -26.77 11.83 -1.39
C LEU A 8 -26.49 10.37 -1.03
N LEU A 9 -27.55 9.54 -1.06
CA LEU A 9 -27.45 8.10 -1.03
C LEU A 9 -27.02 7.61 -2.43
N LEU A 10 -25.83 7.09 -2.57
CA LEU A 10 -25.40 6.27 -3.69
C LEU A 10 -25.87 4.84 -3.44
N THR A 11 -26.99 4.47 -4.07
CA THR A 11 -27.51 3.09 -4.07
C THR A 11 -26.76 2.27 -5.12
N SER A 12 -26.06 1.25 -4.67
CA SER A 12 -25.49 0.20 -5.51
C SER A 12 -26.60 -0.76 -5.93
N LEU A 13 -26.99 -0.72 -7.20
CA LEU A 13 -27.83 -1.77 -7.81
C LEU A 13 -26.90 -2.82 -8.44
N ALA A 14 -26.94 -4.04 -7.91
CA ALA A 14 -26.39 -5.21 -8.57
C ALA A 14 -27.42 -5.79 -9.52
N LEU A 15 -27.09 -5.86 -10.82
CA LEU A 15 -27.86 -6.63 -11.81
C LEU A 15 -26.92 -7.67 -12.45
N PHE A 16 -27.27 -8.93 -12.24
CA PHE A 16 -26.74 -10.08 -12.97
C PHE A 16 -27.34 -10.13 -14.37
N ALA A 17 -26.51 -10.31 -15.40
CA ALA A 17 -26.95 -10.87 -16.66
C ALA A 17 -25.81 -11.66 -17.31
N CYS A 18 -26.05 -12.96 -17.52
CA CYS A 18 -25.27 -13.87 -18.35
C CYS A 18 -25.51 -13.60 -19.83
N GLY A 19 -24.47 -13.81 -20.66
CA GLY A 19 -24.65 -13.84 -22.14
C GLY A 19 -23.39 -14.33 -22.82
N GLU A 20 -23.54 -15.39 -23.60
CA GLU A 20 -22.56 -16.29 -24.20
C GLU A 20 -21.80 -15.74 -25.43
N SER A 21 -20.57 -16.23 -25.53
CA SER A 21 -19.81 -16.85 -26.65
C SER A 21 -19.75 -16.22 -28.06
N GLY A 22 -18.55 -16.25 -28.61
CA GLY A 22 -18.29 -16.22 -30.06
C GLY A 22 -16.85 -15.94 -30.40
N GLY A 23 -16.16 -16.98 -30.84
CA GLY A 23 -14.75 -17.02 -31.19
C GLY A 23 -14.44 -16.49 -32.60
N GLY A 24 -13.17 -16.46 -32.90
CA GLY A 24 -12.67 -16.18 -34.27
C GLY A 24 -11.17 -15.91 -34.29
N THR A 25 -10.53 -16.80 -34.84
CA THR A 25 -9.14 -17.11 -35.17
C THR A 25 -8.46 -16.10 -36.12
N ASP A 26 -7.15 -16.19 -36.06
CA ASP A 26 -6.12 -16.22 -37.12
C ASP A 26 -5.12 -15.07 -37.20
N THR A 27 -3.94 -15.50 -37.02
CA THR A 27 -2.67 -15.75 -37.77
C THR A 27 -1.74 -14.56 -38.00
N ALA A 28 -0.56 -14.73 -37.45
CA ALA A 28 0.81 -14.87 -38.03
C ALA A 28 1.31 -13.71 -38.93
N ASP A 29 2.46 -13.14 -38.72
CA ASP A 29 3.76 -13.56 -39.21
C ASP A 29 4.79 -12.44 -39.21
N THR A 30 5.98 -12.83 -38.87
CA THR A 30 7.33 -12.60 -39.40
C THR A 30 8.13 -11.33 -39.06
N ASP A 31 9.21 -11.64 -38.39
CA ASP A 31 10.58 -11.07 -38.38
C ASP A 31 11.20 -11.02 -39.80
N PRO A 32 12.35 -10.43 -40.14
CA PRO A 32 13.59 -10.34 -39.38
C PRO A 32 14.57 -9.14 -39.65
N SER A 33 15.52 -9.01 -38.75
CA SER A 33 16.99 -8.96 -38.96
C SER A 33 17.73 -7.71 -39.43
N THR A 34 18.81 -7.53 -38.72
CA THR A 34 20.23 -7.32 -39.02
C THR A 34 20.81 -5.94 -39.19
N GLY A 35 21.95 -5.73 -38.50
CA GLY A 35 23.04 -4.94 -39.00
C GLY A 35 23.93 -4.25 -37.96
N ALA A 36 24.95 -4.97 -37.51
CA ALA A 36 26.10 -4.43 -36.80
C ALA A 36 27.06 -3.72 -37.74
N THR A 37 27.79 -2.72 -37.27
CA THR A 37 29.21 -2.54 -37.66
C THR A 37 29.97 -1.63 -36.68
N ALA A 38 31.19 -2.03 -36.42
CA ALA A 38 32.15 -1.52 -35.45
C ALA A 38 33.18 -0.56 -36.05
N SER A 39 33.70 0.33 -35.18
CA SER A 39 35.12 0.81 -35.03
C SER A 39 35.85 1.48 -36.22
N PRO A 40 36.94 2.25 -36.02
CA PRO A 40 37.97 2.12 -35.02
C PRO A 40 38.62 3.42 -34.44
N SER A 41 39.50 3.20 -33.49
CA SER A 41 40.43 4.04 -32.75
C SER A 41 41.47 4.79 -33.60
N THR A 42 41.98 5.92 -33.06
CA THR A 42 43.39 6.34 -33.26
C THR A 42 43.96 7.00 -32.01
N SER A 43 45.07 6.45 -31.61
CA SER A 43 46.01 6.94 -30.59
C SER A 43 46.81 8.17 -31.06
N ALA A 44 47.16 9.06 -30.13
CA ALA A 44 48.32 9.92 -30.23
C ALA A 44 48.93 10.15 -28.84
N THR A 45 50.18 9.75 -28.75
CA THR A 45 51.13 9.97 -27.64
C THR A 45 51.71 11.39 -27.69
N ALA A 46 51.91 12.02 -26.52
CA ALA A 46 52.98 13.00 -26.27
C ALA A 46 53.25 13.11 -24.75
N GLU A 47 54.48 12.95 -24.36
CA GLU A 47 55.09 13.13 -23.04
C GLU A 47 55.58 14.58 -22.85
N PRO A 48 56.30 14.92 -21.71
CA PRO A 48 55.69 15.55 -20.53
C PRO A 48 56.30 16.98 -20.32
N ASP A 49 55.57 17.82 -19.61
CA ASP A 49 56.18 19.01 -19.01
C ASP A 49 55.82 19.10 -17.53
N THR A 50 56.89 19.09 -16.75
CA THR A 50 56.94 19.32 -15.32
C THR A 50 56.74 20.79 -15.04
N ASP A 51 55.67 21.15 -14.36
CA ASP A 51 55.65 22.34 -13.52
C ASP A 51 54.78 22.15 -12.27
N SER A 52 55.45 22.23 -11.14
CA SER A 52 54.85 22.01 -9.82
C SER A 52 54.17 23.29 -9.37
N ALA A 53 52.83 23.30 -9.42
CA ALA A 53 52.01 24.25 -8.67
C ALA A 53 51.42 23.53 -7.44
N PRO A 54 51.27 24.22 -6.30
CA PRO A 54 50.78 23.56 -5.07
C PRO A 54 49.35 23.11 -5.26
N THR A 55 49.15 21.82 -5.17
CA THR A 55 47.84 21.16 -5.08
C THR A 55 47.10 21.73 -3.87
N THR A 56 46.14 22.62 -4.12
CA THR A 56 45.06 22.85 -3.18
C THR A 56 44.42 21.48 -2.93
N GLY A 57 44.50 21.02 -1.67
CA GLY A 57 44.04 19.73 -1.29
C GLY A 57 42.64 19.44 -1.83
N ALA A 58 42.56 18.44 -2.71
CA ALA A 58 41.33 17.68 -2.84
C ALA A 58 40.97 17.23 -1.40
N ALA A 59 39.78 17.59 -0.94
CA ALA A 59 39.26 17.07 0.32
C ALA A 59 39.44 15.55 0.24
N GLU A 60 40.22 15.01 1.18
CA GLU A 60 40.41 13.59 1.31
C GLU A 60 39.03 13.00 1.37
N HIS A 61 38.66 12.13 0.46
CA HIS A 61 37.35 11.45 0.46
C HIS A 61 37.26 10.70 1.78
N VAL A 62 36.55 11.27 2.74
CA VAL A 62 36.39 10.69 4.06
C VAL A 62 35.67 9.37 3.86
N ARG A 63 36.30 8.26 4.19
CA ARG A 63 35.72 6.93 4.07
C ARG A 63 34.50 6.86 4.97
N PRO A 64 33.34 6.35 4.49
CA PRO A 64 32.12 6.32 5.27
C PRO A 64 32.30 5.50 6.54
N ASN A 65 31.71 5.99 7.62
CA ASN A 65 31.69 5.33 8.91
C ASN A 65 30.28 5.37 9.51
N TRP A 66 30.10 4.59 10.58
CA TRP A 66 28.80 4.48 11.22
C TRP A 66 28.30 5.83 11.77
N HIS A 67 29.12 6.48 12.59
CA HIS A 67 28.68 7.64 13.36
C HIS A 67 28.35 8.88 12.52
N GLU A 68 29.10 9.12 11.46
CA GLU A 68 28.96 10.34 10.66
C GLU A 68 28.02 10.14 9.46
N ASP A 69 28.00 8.93 8.86
CA ASP A 69 27.35 8.71 7.57
C ASP A 69 26.17 7.73 7.63
N ILE A 70 26.36 6.56 8.24
CA ILE A 70 25.37 5.45 8.17
C ILE A 70 24.27 5.58 9.21
N ALA A 71 24.60 5.92 10.45
CA ALA A 71 23.62 6.01 11.54
C ALA A 71 22.49 7.01 11.24
N PRO A 72 22.75 8.21 10.67
CA PRO A 72 21.67 9.12 10.26
C PRO A 72 20.72 8.52 9.21
N LEU A 73 21.25 7.81 8.22
CA LEU A 73 20.46 7.15 7.18
C LEU A 73 19.62 6.02 7.77
N VAL A 74 20.22 5.20 8.64
CA VAL A 74 19.52 4.13 9.33
C VAL A 74 18.41 4.67 10.24
N ALA A 75 18.66 5.76 10.97
CA ALA A 75 17.65 6.42 11.79
C ALA A 75 16.49 6.94 10.96
N ALA A 76 16.77 7.57 9.83
CA ALA A 76 15.73 8.16 8.97
C ALA A 76 14.87 7.12 8.26
N SER A 77 15.48 6.01 7.77
CA SER A 77 14.85 5.13 6.78
C SER A 77 14.60 3.69 7.26
N CYS A 78 15.24 3.26 8.37
CA CYS A 78 15.18 1.87 8.79
C CYS A 78 14.57 1.66 10.18
N GLN A 79 14.84 2.58 11.14
CA GLN A 79 14.52 2.36 12.56
C GLN A 79 13.02 2.41 12.87
N SER A 80 12.16 2.94 12.00
CA SER A 80 10.70 2.81 12.18
C SER A 80 10.25 1.35 12.28
N CYS A 81 10.94 0.45 11.60
CA CYS A 81 10.68 -1.01 11.63
C CYS A 81 11.74 -1.78 12.40
N HIS A 82 13.03 -1.42 12.22
CA HIS A 82 14.19 -2.09 12.84
C HIS A 82 14.55 -1.47 14.20
N ALA A 83 13.58 -1.39 15.10
CA ALA A 83 13.75 -0.96 16.49
C ALA A 83 13.34 -2.09 17.44
N PRO A 84 13.76 -2.05 18.72
CA PRO A 84 13.30 -3.01 19.72
C PRO A 84 11.77 -3.04 19.83
N GLY A 85 11.17 -4.22 19.59
CA GLY A 85 9.71 -4.38 19.55
C GLY A 85 9.04 -3.93 18.25
N GLY A 86 9.80 -3.51 17.25
CA GLY A 86 9.32 -3.23 15.90
C GLY A 86 8.95 -4.50 15.13
N ILE A 87 8.43 -4.32 13.91
CA ILE A 87 7.99 -5.46 13.07
C ILE A 87 9.14 -6.24 12.43
N ALA A 88 10.33 -5.63 12.31
CA ALA A 88 11.49 -6.29 11.74
C ALA A 88 12.08 -7.34 12.71
N PRO A 89 12.68 -8.44 12.18
CA PRO A 89 13.18 -9.54 13.02
C PRO A 89 14.43 -9.20 13.82
N PHE A 90 15.06 -8.05 13.58
CA PHE A 90 16.26 -7.57 14.29
C PHE A 90 16.28 -6.05 14.35
N SER A 91 17.02 -5.53 15.33
CA SER A 91 17.19 -4.09 15.57
C SER A 91 18.42 -3.54 14.83
N LEU A 92 18.36 -2.25 14.45
CA LEU A 92 19.45 -1.48 13.83
C LEU A 92 19.64 -0.13 14.54
N THR A 93 19.47 -0.10 15.88
CA THR A 93 19.52 1.16 16.64
C THR A 93 20.90 1.54 17.14
N SER A 94 21.88 0.64 17.00
CA SER A 94 23.27 0.86 17.42
C SER A 94 24.26 0.31 16.42
N TYR A 95 25.53 0.74 16.52
CA TYR A 95 26.62 0.19 15.72
C TYR A 95 26.76 -1.33 15.90
N ASP A 96 26.78 -1.81 17.13
CA ASP A 96 26.96 -3.23 17.43
C ASP A 96 25.83 -4.11 16.86
N GLU A 97 24.60 -3.62 16.84
CA GLU A 97 23.47 -4.29 16.20
C GLU A 97 23.61 -4.30 14.68
N SER A 98 24.09 -3.20 14.09
CA SER A 98 24.05 -2.98 12.64
C SER A 98 25.25 -3.57 11.91
N ARG A 99 26.47 -3.50 12.46
CA ARG A 99 27.70 -3.89 11.77
C ARG A 99 27.70 -5.33 11.24
N GLN A 100 27.06 -6.26 11.97
CA GLN A 100 26.99 -7.66 11.56
C GLN A 100 26.11 -7.85 10.31
N TRP A 101 25.20 -6.91 10.04
CA TRP A 101 24.29 -6.92 8.91
C TRP A 101 24.79 -6.07 7.73
N ALA A 102 25.94 -5.41 7.83
CA ALA A 102 26.42 -4.46 6.82
C ALA A 102 26.40 -5.02 5.39
N PRO A 103 26.88 -6.25 5.09
CA PRO A 103 26.80 -6.78 3.74
C PRO A 103 25.34 -7.00 3.27
N LEU A 104 24.45 -7.46 4.17
CA LEU A 104 23.04 -7.66 3.86
C LEU A 104 22.32 -6.32 3.66
N MET A 105 22.63 -5.32 4.48
CA MET A 105 22.10 -3.95 4.34
C MET A 105 22.51 -3.36 2.98
N ALA A 106 23.80 -3.43 2.63
CA ALA A 106 24.30 -2.95 1.34
C ALA A 106 23.58 -3.63 0.16
N HIS A 107 23.49 -4.96 0.17
CA HIS A 107 22.76 -5.71 -0.85
C HIS A 107 21.27 -5.31 -0.92
N SER A 108 20.58 -5.29 0.22
CA SER A 108 19.15 -5.03 0.26
C SER A 108 18.78 -3.61 -0.20
N VAL A 109 19.61 -2.61 0.11
CA VAL A 109 19.36 -1.24 -0.38
C VAL A 109 19.72 -1.09 -1.86
N ALA A 110 20.78 -1.75 -2.34
CA ALA A 110 21.18 -1.73 -3.75
C ALA A 110 20.06 -2.32 -4.65
N GLU A 111 19.48 -3.47 -4.24
CA GLU A 111 18.40 -4.14 -4.97
C GLU A 111 17.02 -3.47 -4.77
N GLY A 112 16.93 -2.47 -3.87
CA GLY A 112 15.66 -1.81 -3.55
C GLY A 112 14.69 -2.69 -2.76
N LEU A 113 15.20 -3.71 -2.06
CA LEU A 113 14.41 -4.54 -1.15
C LEU A 113 14.13 -3.83 0.17
N MET A 114 15.06 -2.95 0.59
CA MET A 114 14.95 -2.13 1.80
C MET A 114 15.42 -0.69 1.54
N PRO A 115 14.70 0.29 2.09
CA PRO A 115 13.36 0.20 2.70
C PRO A 115 12.32 -0.29 1.69
N PRO A 116 11.30 -1.08 2.11
CA PRO A 116 10.31 -1.63 1.18
C PRO A 116 9.43 -0.51 0.60
N TRP A 117 9.52 -0.33 -0.71
CA TRP A 117 8.75 0.67 -1.45
C TRP A 117 8.54 0.22 -2.89
N HIS A 118 7.29 -0.05 -3.26
CA HIS A 118 6.97 -0.67 -4.55
C HIS A 118 6.29 0.30 -5.53
N ALA A 119 5.92 1.51 -5.10
CA ALA A 119 5.47 2.57 -6.00
C ALA A 119 6.67 3.16 -6.75
N LEU A 120 6.80 2.83 -8.03
CA LEU A 120 7.93 3.26 -8.85
C LEU A 120 7.47 4.14 -10.01
N GLU A 121 8.28 5.13 -10.32
CA GLU A 121 8.24 5.85 -11.58
C GLU A 121 8.83 4.95 -12.67
N THR A 122 8.10 4.78 -13.77
CA THR A 122 8.51 3.93 -14.90
C THR A 122 8.22 4.62 -16.24
N ASP A 123 8.72 4.08 -17.33
CA ASP A 123 8.43 4.63 -18.67
C ASP A 123 6.93 4.65 -19.01
N VAL A 124 6.15 3.76 -18.37
CA VAL A 124 4.70 3.64 -18.59
C VAL A 124 3.87 4.32 -17.49
N CYS A 125 4.51 4.81 -16.43
CA CYS A 125 3.83 5.45 -15.31
C CYS A 125 4.70 6.53 -14.66
N GLN A 126 4.25 7.77 -14.79
CA GLN A 126 4.78 8.91 -14.04
C GLN A 126 3.62 9.45 -13.20
N PRO A 127 3.58 9.17 -11.88
CA PRO A 127 2.54 9.70 -11.00
C PRO A 127 2.51 11.23 -11.06
N PRO A 128 1.32 11.86 -10.91
CA PRO A 128 1.19 13.31 -11.09
C PRO A 128 1.83 14.13 -9.95
N LEU A 129 2.14 13.49 -8.84
CA LEU A 129 2.70 14.08 -7.63
C LEU A 129 3.60 13.09 -6.92
N PRO A 130 4.61 13.53 -6.16
CA PRO A 130 5.38 12.66 -5.29
C PRO A 130 4.49 12.04 -4.20
N TYR A 131 4.94 10.91 -3.66
CA TYR A 131 4.27 10.28 -2.53
C TYR A 131 4.85 10.77 -1.21
N LEU A 132 3.98 10.91 -0.22
CA LEU A 132 4.35 11.28 1.15
C LEU A 132 5.12 10.14 1.83
N HIS A 133 6.14 10.49 2.60
CA HIS A 133 6.95 9.52 3.37
C HIS A 133 7.63 8.45 2.50
N ASP A 134 8.11 8.83 1.31
CA ASP A 134 8.92 7.95 0.49
C ASP A 134 10.27 7.69 1.19
N PRO A 135 10.55 6.46 1.61
CA PRO A 135 11.77 6.13 2.37
C PRO A 135 12.94 5.74 1.47
N ARG A 136 12.78 5.79 0.14
CA ARG A 136 13.81 5.34 -0.80
C ARG A 136 15.11 6.13 -0.61
N LEU A 137 16.20 5.42 -0.68
CA LEU A 137 17.54 6.01 -0.63
C LEU A 137 17.96 6.49 -2.03
N SER A 138 18.69 7.61 -2.10
CA SER A 138 19.35 8.05 -3.35
C SER A 138 20.47 7.09 -3.74
N ASP A 139 20.93 7.17 -4.99
CA ASP A 139 22.02 6.32 -5.46
C ASP A 139 23.32 6.60 -4.70
N GLU A 140 23.57 7.86 -4.30
CA GLU A 140 24.69 8.24 -3.45
C GLU A 140 24.59 7.62 -2.06
N GLN A 141 23.38 7.62 -1.46
CA GLN A 141 23.16 6.99 -0.16
C GLN A 141 23.32 5.47 -0.23
N LYS A 142 22.86 4.81 -1.30
CA LYS A 142 23.09 3.39 -1.54
C LYS A 142 24.58 3.08 -1.69
N ALA A 143 25.33 3.92 -2.39
CA ALA A 143 26.76 3.78 -2.54
C ALA A 143 27.50 3.89 -1.19
N LEU A 144 27.04 4.76 -0.28
CA LEU A 144 27.61 4.83 1.07
C LEU A 144 27.47 3.52 1.85
N PHE A 145 26.32 2.85 1.77
CA PHE A 145 26.12 1.54 2.39
C PHE A 145 27.05 0.49 1.80
N GLN A 146 27.23 0.49 0.48
CA GLN A 146 28.12 -0.45 -0.20
C GLN A 146 29.58 -0.23 0.23
N GLU A 147 30.05 1.02 0.17
CA GLU A 147 31.42 1.36 0.55
C GLU A 147 31.70 1.06 2.04
N TRP A 148 30.75 1.39 2.93
CA TRP A 148 30.85 1.08 4.36
C TRP A 148 30.98 -0.43 4.60
N ALA A 149 30.18 -1.25 3.93
CA ALA A 149 30.26 -2.71 4.03
C ALA A 149 31.60 -3.25 3.50
N ASP A 150 32.09 -2.75 2.34
CA ASP A 150 33.34 -3.17 1.72
C ASP A 150 34.56 -2.81 2.57
N LEU A 151 34.49 -1.74 3.35
CA LEU A 151 35.51 -1.32 4.32
C LEU A 151 35.48 -2.13 5.62
N GLY A 152 34.59 -3.12 5.76
CA GLY A 152 34.42 -3.92 6.98
C GLY A 152 33.61 -3.22 8.07
N ALA A 153 32.72 -2.32 7.69
CA ALA A 153 31.81 -1.59 8.55
C ALA A 153 32.50 -0.79 9.67
N PRO A 154 33.37 0.20 9.34
CA PRO A 154 34.06 0.98 10.36
C PRO A 154 33.10 1.78 11.22
N GLU A 155 33.40 1.86 12.54
CA GLU A 155 32.56 2.57 13.51
C GLU A 155 32.71 4.10 13.39
N GLY A 156 33.92 4.59 13.20
CA GLY A 156 34.23 6.02 13.28
C GLY A 156 34.43 6.48 14.74
N ASP A 157 34.60 7.80 14.91
CA ASP A 157 34.75 8.43 16.23
C ASP A 157 33.38 8.86 16.76
N PRO A 158 32.88 8.32 17.89
CA PRO A 158 31.61 8.74 18.46
C PRO A 158 31.54 10.25 18.80
N ALA A 159 32.70 10.90 19.01
CA ALA A 159 32.76 12.34 19.27
C ALA A 159 32.42 13.19 18.03
N LEU A 160 32.51 12.60 16.83
CA LEU A 160 32.17 13.24 15.55
C LEU A 160 30.79 12.81 15.03
N ALA A 161 30.00 12.11 15.87
CA ALA A 161 28.71 11.61 15.46
C ALA A 161 27.78 12.72 14.91
N ALA A 162 27.22 12.47 13.74
CA ALA A 162 26.20 13.36 13.17
C ALA A 162 24.91 13.30 13.99
N PRO A 163 24.13 14.39 14.02
CA PRO A 163 22.81 14.39 14.66
C PRO A 163 21.90 13.34 14.02
N LEU A 164 21.28 12.50 14.84
CA LEU A 164 20.33 11.51 14.34
C LEU A 164 18.95 12.16 14.13
N PRO A 165 18.32 12.00 12.95
CA PRO A 165 16.94 12.36 12.77
C PRO A 165 16.05 11.43 13.62
N SER A 166 14.91 11.93 14.07
CA SER A 166 13.91 11.06 14.68
C SER A 166 13.33 10.11 13.61
N PRO A 167 13.26 8.80 13.88
CA PRO A 167 12.57 7.89 12.99
C PRO A 167 11.12 8.32 12.75
N PRO A 168 10.55 8.09 11.56
CA PRO A 168 9.12 8.30 11.34
C PRO A 168 8.29 7.53 12.36
N SER A 169 7.34 8.21 13.01
CA SER A 169 6.46 7.59 14.01
C SER A 169 5.43 6.71 13.31
N LEU A 170 5.27 5.48 13.80
CA LEU A 170 4.16 4.60 13.43
C LEU A 170 2.92 4.83 14.31
N ASP A 171 2.97 5.77 15.25
CA ASP A 171 1.85 6.11 16.13
C ASP A 171 1.16 7.39 15.70
N LEU A 172 -0.17 7.39 15.79
CA LEU A 172 -1.00 8.57 15.56
C LEU A 172 -0.71 9.61 16.67
N ALA A 173 -0.24 10.78 16.27
CA ALA A 173 -0.04 11.87 17.21
C ALA A 173 -1.37 12.39 17.76
N ASP A 174 -1.42 12.65 19.07
CA ASP A 174 -2.53 13.29 19.80
C ASP A 174 -3.90 12.64 19.51
N PRO A 175 -4.08 11.33 19.68
CA PRO A 175 -5.38 10.70 19.48
C PRO A 175 -6.41 11.25 20.47
N THR A 176 -7.59 11.59 19.97
CA THR A 176 -8.71 12.05 20.82
C THR A 176 -9.26 10.89 21.66
N THR A 177 -9.27 9.69 21.10
CA THR A 177 -9.73 8.48 21.77
C THR A 177 -9.08 7.23 21.20
N SER A 178 -9.09 6.15 21.99
CA SER A 178 -8.74 4.82 21.54
C SER A 178 -9.83 3.85 21.98
N VAL A 179 -10.27 3.01 21.05
CA VAL A 179 -11.32 2.01 21.28
C VAL A 179 -10.84 0.64 20.84
N ARG A 180 -11.18 -0.37 21.60
CA ARG A 180 -10.75 -1.75 21.33
C ARG A 180 -11.95 -2.71 21.33
N MET A 181 -11.77 -3.87 20.74
CA MET A 181 -12.77 -4.92 20.72
C MET A 181 -13.21 -5.30 22.13
N ALA A 182 -14.51 -5.62 22.26
CA ALA A 182 -15.12 -5.94 23.56
C ALA A 182 -15.01 -7.43 23.92
N SER A 183 -14.80 -8.29 22.94
CA SER A 183 -14.70 -9.73 23.13
C SER A 183 -13.58 -10.31 22.28
N PRO A 184 -12.86 -11.33 22.78
CA PRO A 184 -11.77 -11.93 22.04
C PRO A 184 -12.26 -12.72 20.83
N VAL A 185 -11.42 -12.82 19.82
CA VAL A 185 -11.52 -13.70 18.66
C VAL A 185 -10.41 -14.73 18.75
N THR A 186 -10.77 -16.01 18.73
CA THR A 186 -9.79 -17.10 18.68
C THR A 186 -9.90 -17.79 17.33
N ILE A 187 -8.79 -17.91 16.64
CA ILE A 187 -8.68 -18.63 15.36
C ILE A 187 -7.76 -19.84 15.51
N ASN A 188 -7.96 -20.80 14.64
CA ASN A 188 -7.09 -21.95 14.49
C ASN A 188 -7.22 -22.48 13.06
N LYS A 189 -6.15 -23.05 12.52
CA LYS A 189 -6.17 -23.72 11.22
C LYS A 189 -7.30 -24.75 11.15
N VAL A 190 -8.07 -24.71 10.05
CA VAL A 190 -9.16 -25.66 9.78
C VAL A 190 -8.89 -26.38 8.45
N GLY A 191 -8.49 -27.62 8.49
CA GLY A 191 -7.98 -28.32 7.30
C GLY A 191 -6.74 -27.59 6.76
N ASN A 192 -6.79 -27.15 5.51
CA ASN A 192 -5.75 -26.31 4.90
C ASN A 192 -6.09 -24.81 4.96
N ASN A 193 -7.23 -24.41 5.54
CA ASN A 193 -7.59 -23.00 5.62
C ASN A 193 -6.87 -22.34 6.80
N LEU A 194 -6.14 -21.27 6.51
CA LEU A 194 -5.46 -20.40 7.46
C LEU A 194 -6.14 -19.04 7.59
N ASP A 195 -7.05 -18.69 6.66
CA ASP A 195 -7.63 -17.34 6.51
C ASP A 195 -9.02 -17.25 7.14
N PHE A 196 -9.22 -16.23 7.99
CA PHE A 196 -10.49 -16.00 8.70
C PHE A 196 -10.82 -14.51 8.71
N PHE A 197 -12.07 -14.19 8.37
CA PHE A 197 -12.57 -12.81 8.32
C PHE A 197 -13.62 -12.58 9.39
N HIS A 198 -13.31 -11.75 10.38
CA HIS A 198 -14.25 -11.39 11.44
C HIS A 198 -14.44 -9.89 11.51
N CYS A 199 -15.70 -9.46 11.62
CA CYS A 199 -16.01 -8.06 11.79
C CYS A 199 -16.17 -7.72 13.27
N VAL A 200 -15.48 -6.67 13.71
CA VAL A 200 -15.48 -6.15 15.08
C VAL A 200 -16.16 -4.79 15.09
N SER A 201 -17.20 -4.64 15.91
CA SER A 201 -17.95 -3.40 16.08
C SER A 201 -17.40 -2.60 17.28
N LEU A 202 -16.93 -1.38 17.02
CA LEU A 202 -16.37 -0.48 18.00
C LEU A 202 -17.32 0.70 18.27
N ASP A 203 -17.46 1.09 19.54
CA ASP A 203 -18.20 2.27 19.95
C ASP A 203 -17.23 3.40 20.33
N PRO A 204 -17.04 4.42 19.48
CA PRO A 204 -16.17 5.54 19.81
C PRO A 204 -16.76 6.49 20.86
N GLY A 205 -18.02 6.34 21.21
CA GLY A 205 -18.68 7.09 22.29
C GLY A 205 -19.09 8.51 21.92
N ASN A 206 -19.02 8.93 20.66
CA ASN A 206 -19.38 10.28 20.23
C ASN A 206 -20.89 10.52 20.34
N LYS A 207 -21.28 11.54 21.12
CA LYS A 207 -22.68 11.92 21.35
C LYS A 207 -23.19 12.98 20.37
N ALA A 208 -22.28 13.62 19.64
CA ALA A 208 -22.54 14.55 18.56
C ALA A 208 -21.76 14.09 17.32
N PRO A 209 -22.09 14.60 16.12
CA PRO A 209 -21.24 14.35 14.96
C PRO A 209 -19.81 14.84 15.22
N VAL A 210 -18.83 14.04 14.84
CA VAL A 210 -17.41 14.40 14.87
C VAL A 210 -16.77 14.14 13.50
N TYR A 211 -15.62 14.73 13.26
CA TYR A 211 -14.96 14.72 11.95
C TYR A 211 -13.55 14.17 12.09
N ILE A 212 -13.36 12.92 11.71
CA ILE A 212 -12.09 12.18 11.84
C ILE A 212 -11.08 12.77 10.87
N ASP A 213 -9.90 13.18 11.39
CA ASP A 213 -8.74 13.64 10.63
C ASP A 213 -7.47 12.82 10.89
N GLY A 214 -7.59 11.71 11.57
CA GLY A 214 -6.52 10.74 11.78
C GLY A 214 -7.06 9.45 12.37
N LEU A 215 -6.55 8.32 11.87
CA LEU A 215 -6.88 6.99 12.39
C LEU A 215 -5.66 6.06 12.31
N GLN A 216 -5.55 5.18 13.29
CA GLN A 216 -4.53 4.14 13.36
C GLN A 216 -5.17 2.85 13.86
N VAL A 217 -4.89 1.74 13.17
CA VAL A 217 -5.23 0.41 13.68
C VAL A 217 -4.21 0.03 14.75
N LEU A 218 -4.73 -0.53 15.83
CA LEU A 218 -3.97 -1.04 16.96
C LEU A 218 -4.16 -2.57 16.99
N PRO A 219 -3.31 -3.36 16.32
CA PRO A 219 -3.45 -4.82 16.32
C PRO A 219 -3.25 -5.37 17.74
N GLY A 220 -4.16 -6.25 18.17
CA GLY A 220 -4.05 -6.88 19.50
C GLY A 220 -3.09 -8.06 19.49
N ASN A 221 -3.13 -8.85 18.42
CA ASN A 221 -2.19 -9.94 18.20
C ASN A 221 -1.55 -9.81 16.80
N PRO A 222 -0.37 -9.15 16.69
CA PRO A 222 0.28 -8.90 15.40
C PRO A 222 0.77 -10.17 14.69
N ARG A 223 0.75 -11.33 15.34
CA ARG A 223 1.11 -12.60 14.70
C ARG A 223 0.03 -13.14 13.77
N ILE A 224 -1.22 -12.77 14.02
CA ILE A 224 -2.38 -13.31 13.30
C ILE A 224 -3.25 -12.23 12.65
N VAL A 225 -3.14 -10.96 13.05
CA VAL A 225 -3.84 -9.83 12.39
C VAL A 225 -3.09 -9.48 11.11
N HIS A 226 -3.61 -9.95 9.96
CA HIS A 226 -2.96 -9.80 8.67
C HIS A 226 -3.25 -8.44 8.02
N HIS A 227 -4.53 -8.04 7.93
CA HIS A 227 -4.94 -6.69 7.54
C HIS A 227 -6.31 -6.34 8.09
N VAL A 228 -6.66 -5.06 8.03
CA VAL A 228 -7.91 -4.52 8.56
C VAL A 228 -8.51 -3.54 7.56
N LEU A 229 -9.78 -3.71 7.20
CA LEU A 229 -10.59 -2.69 6.53
C LEU A 229 -11.47 -1.98 7.57
N ILE A 230 -11.65 -0.66 7.42
CA ILE A 230 -12.32 0.18 8.41
C ILE A 230 -13.54 0.83 7.79
N TYR A 231 -14.70 0.62 8.42
CA TYR A 231 -15.97 1.14 7.93
C TYR A 231 -16.70 1.98 8.99
N VAL A 232 -17.45 2.97 8.54
CA VAL A 232 -18.45 3.69 9.34
C VAL A 232 -19.79 3.02 9.19
N ASP A 233 -20.38 2.57 10.28
CA ASP A 233 -21.77 2.12 10.40
C ASP A 233 -22.62 3.27 10.93
N THR A 234 -23.21 4.04 10.04
CA THR A 234 -24.02 5.22 10.37
C THR A 234 -25.33 4.86 11.05
N THR A 235 -25.76 3.61 10.96
CA THR A 235 -27.02 3.11 11.51
C THR A 235 -26.86 2.46 12.88
N ALA A 236 -25.64 2.24 13.32
CA ALA A 236 -25.27 1.48 14.50
C ALA A 236 -25.86 0.03 14.50
N ALA A 237 -26.15 -0.54 13.33
CA ALA A 237 -26.69 -1.90 13.19
C ALA A 237 -25.75 -2.96 13.81
N SER A 238 -24.43 -2.74 13.71
CA SER A 238 -23.43 -3.62 14.30
C SER A 238 -23.41 -3.64 15.84
N ALA A 239 -24.11 -2.72 16.50
CA ALA A 239 -24.27 -2.72 17.96
C ALA A 239 -25.04 -3.97 18.46
N SER A 240 -25.82 -4.60 17.58
CA SER A 240 -26.58 -5.82 17.89
C SER A 240 -25.75 -7.10 17.85
N TRP A 241 -24.48 -7.05 17.42
CA TRP A 241 -23.65 -8.25 17.33
C TRP A 241 -23.28 -8.78 18.71
N PRO A 242 -23.42 -10.09 18.97
CA PRO A 242 -23.06 -10.68 20.25
C PRO A 242 -21.57 -10.40 20.56
N GLY A 243 -21.30 -9.83 21.73
CA GLY A 243 -19.92 -9.46 22.11
C GLY A 243 -19.25 -8.42 21.19
N GLY A 244 -20.00 -7.78 20.31
CA GLY A 244 -19.45 -6.84 19.33
C GLY A 244 -18.73 -7.51 18.15
N VAL A 245 -18.88 -8.82 17.96
CA VAL A 245 -18.20 -9.57 16.90
C VAL A 245 -19.19 -10.29 15.99
N LYS A 246 -18.99 -10.18 14.69
CA LYS A 246 -19.63 -11.00 13.67
C LYS A 246 -18.60 -11.92 13.05
N HIS A 247 -18.67 -13.20 13.34
CA HIS A 247 -17.79 -14.21 12.78
C HIS A 247 -18.09 -14.47 11.30
N ASN A 248 -17.06 -14.73 10.52
CA ASN A 248 -17.14 -15.09 9.09
C ASN A 248 -17.94 -14.06 8.29
N CYS A 249 -17.58 -12.78 8.39
CA CYS A 249 -18.29 -11.70 7.70
C CYS A 249 -17.84 -11.50 6.23
N GLY A 250 -16.88 -12.31 5.72
CA GLY A 250 -16.25 -12.10 4.43
C GLY A 250 -15.42 -10.80 4.37
N GLY A 251 -14.97 -10.39 3.21
CA GLY A 251 -14.14 -9.17 3.02
C GLY A 251 -14.87 -7.84 3.15
N GLY A 252 -16.16 -7.83 3.51
CA GLY A 252 -16.95 -6.61 3.65
C GLY A 252 -17.22 -6.19 5.10
N ALA A 253 -18.06 -5.18 5.29
CA ALA A 253 -18.42 -4.66 6.61
C ALA A 253 -19.36 -5.60 7.44
N GLY A 254 -19.82 -6.70 6.87
CA GLY A 254 -20.79 -7.59 7.51
C GLY A 254 -22.20 -7.02 7.63
N ILE A 255 -22.44 -5.81 7.17
CA ILE A 255 -23.73 -5.12 7.03
C ILE A 255 -23.81 -4.41 5.68
N GLY A 256 -25.05 -4.13 5.22
CA GLY A 256 -25.25 -3.19 4.09
C GLY A 256 -25.02 -1.73 4.53
N ASN A 257 -24.76 -0.85 3.59
CA ASN A 257 -24.66 0.60 3.79
C ASN A 257 -23.55 1.10 4.74
N ALA A 258 -22.51 0.32 4.98
CA ALA A 258 -21.32 0.82 5.65
C ALA A 258 -20.40 1.53 4.66
N GLN A 259 -19.79 2.64 5.10
CA GLN A 259 -18.86 3.43 4.29
C GLN A 259 -17.43 3.02 4.61
N LEU A 260 -16.69 2.55 3.63
CA LEU A 260 -15.25 2.31 3.77
C LEU A 260 -14.52 3.64 3.96
N ILE A 261 -13.69 3.73 4.99
CA ILE A 261 -12.93 4.94 5.33
C ILE A 261 -11.42 4.71 5.39
N GLY A 262 -10.97 3.47 5.24
CA GLY A 262 -9.57 3.15 5.23
C GLY A 262 -9.27 1.68 5.41
N GLY A 263 -7.98 1.38 5.40
CA GLY A 263 -7.43 0.05 5.64
C GLY A 263 -6.05 0.13 6.28
N TRP A 264 -5.59 -0.98 6.80
CA TRP A 264 -4.29 -1.12 7.43
C TRP A 264 -3.70 -2.50 7.15
N VAL A 265 -2.38 -2.53 7.02
CA VAL A 265 -1.54 -3.73 6.92
C VAL A 265 -0.39 -3.64 7.94
N PRO A 266 0.29 -4.73 8.30
CA PRO A 266 1.45 -4.70 9.19
C PRO A 266 2.50 -3.68 8.73
N GLY A 267 2.99 -2.86 9.68
CA GLY A 267 3.92 -1.75 9.38
C GLY A 267 3.28 -0.53 8.70
N GLY A 268 1.96 -0.54 8.50
CA GLY A 268 1.23 0.60 7.96
C GLY A 268 1.26 1.79 8.91
N MET A 269 1.54 2.96 8.36
CA MET A 269 1.49 4.24 9.10
C MET A 269 0.06 4.63 9.44
N PRO A 270 -0.15 5.52 10.43
CA PRO A 270 -1.45 6.14 10.66
C PRO A 270 -1.97 6.80 9.38
N MET A 271 -3.26 6.64 9.12
CA MET A 271 -3.92 7.29 8.00
C MET A 271 -4.32 8.71 8.42
N ILE A 272 -3.63 9.70 7.87
CA ILE A 272 -3.84 11.11 8.12
C ILE A 272 -4.14 11.77 6.78
N PRO A 273 -5.42 12.04 6.45
CA PRO A 273 -5.75 12.73 5.21
C PRO A 273 -5.10 14.13 5.15
N PRO A 274 -4.97 14.72 3.95
CA PRO A 274 -4.43 16.08 3.82
C PRO A 274 -5.18 17.09 4.69
N GLU A 275 -4.51 18.17 5.07
CA GLU A 275 -5.11 19.21 5.88
C GLU A 275 -6.43 19.72 5.26
N GLY A 276 -7.44 19.92 6.10
CA GLY A 276 -8.76 20.35 5.66
C GLY A 276 -9.65 19.25 5.08
N VAL A 277 -9.24 17.96 5.21
CA VAL A 277 -9.99 16.78 4.78
C VAL A 277 -10.39 15.95 6.01
N THR A 278 -11.65 15.54 6.11
CA THR A 278 -12.16 14.72 7.23
C THR A 278 -13.18 13.70 6.77
N THR A 279 -13.36 12.66 7.58
CA THR A 279 -14.50 11.74 7.48
C THR A 279 -15.51 12.05 8.59
N GLU A 280 -16.77 12.28 8.23
CA GLU A 280 -17.83 12.48 9.22
C GLU A 280 -18.17 11.16 9.92
N LEU A 281 -18.23 11.20 11.25
CA LEU A 281 -18.76 10.15 12.09
C LEU A 281 -20.02 10.70 12.78
N PRO A 282 -21.24 10.33 12.31
CA PRO A 282 -22.48 10.79 12.91
C PRO A 282 -22.62 10.45 14.39
N ALA A 283 -23.45 11.20 15.11
CA ALA A 283 -23.72 10.93 16.53
C ALA A 283 -24.18 9.49 16.75
N GLY A 284 -23.50 8.75 17.63
CA GLY A 284 -23.81 7.37 17.97
C GLY A 284 -23.53 6.34 16.86
N ALA A 285 -22.90 6.74 15.76
CA ALA A 285 -22.42 5.82 14.74
C ALA A 285 -21.36 4.89 15.34
N ARG A 286 -21.18 3.72 14.73
CA ARG A 286 -20.14 2.76 15.11
C ARG A 286 -19.08 2.64 14.04
N LEU A 287 -17.92 2.14 14.43
CA LEU A 287 -16.89 1.74 13.49
C LEU A 287 -16.86 0.21 13.41
N ILE A 288 -16.70 -0.30 12.21
CA ILE A 288 -16.52 -1.74 11.99
C ILE A 288 -15.11 -1.96 11.46
N LEU A 289 -14.39 -2.86 12.13
CA LEU A 289 -13.16 -3.42 11.62
C LEU A 289 -13.47 -4.76 10.98
N ASN A 290 -13.27 -4.91 9.68
CA ASN A 290 -13.14 -6.21 9.06
C ASN A 290 -11.70 -6.64 9.24
N VAL A 291 -11.45 -7.60 10.10
CA VAL A 291 -10.13 -8.10 10.42
C VAL A 291 -9.91 -9.41 9.67
N HIS A 292 -8.94 -9.40 8.76
CA HIS A 292 -8.40 -10.62 8.20
C HIS A 292 -7.36 -11.19 9.16
N TYR A 293 -7.65 -12.36 9.67
CA TYR A 293 -6.74 -13.13 10.50
C TYR A 293 -6.12 -14.23 9.66
N HIS A 294 -4.81 -14.39 9.76
CA HIS A 294 -4.07 -15.50 9.19
C HIS A 294 -3.49 -16.36 10.32
N ALA A 295 -3.94 -17.61 10.42
CA ALA A 295 -3.52 -18.52 11.49
C ALA A 295 -2.08 -19.02 11.23
N THR A 296 -1.22 -19.05 12.26
CA THR A 296 0.16 -19.52 12.12
C THR A 296 0.28 -21.04 11.91
N GLY A 297 -0.82 -21.78 12.11
CA GLY A 297 -0.84 -23.24 12.00
C GLY A 297 -0.26 -23.99 13.22
N GLY A 298 0.30 -23.30 14.19
CA GLY A 298 0.89 -23.87 15.39
C GLY A 298 -0.09 -24.19 16.54
N GLY A 299 -1.36 -23.91 16.35
CA GLY A 299 -2.44 -24.10 17.34
C GLY A 299 -3.38 -22.91 17.42
N PRO A 300 -4.34 -22.91 18.37
CA PRO A 300 -5.24 -21.78 18.56
C PRO A 300 -4.49 -20.53 19.02
N GLU A 301 -4.82 -19.39 18.42
CA GLU A 301 -4.30 -18.07 18.78
C GLU A 301 -5.45 -17.09 18.97
N THR A 302 -5.31 -16.20 19.95
CA THR A 302 -6.36 -15.28 20.33
C THR A 302 -5.92 -13.83 20.13
N ASP A 303 -6.80 -13.03 19.58
CA ASP A 303 -6.77 -11.58 19.58
C ASP A 303 -7.88 -11.06 20.49
N ASP A 304 -7.52 -10.26 21.47
CA ASP A 304 -8.45 -9.70 22.47
C ASP A 304 -8.36 -8.18 22.58
N ALA A 305 -7.54 -7.57 21.73
CA ALA A 305 -7.20 -6.16 21.89
C ALA A 305 -7.15 -5.34 20.59
N THR A 306 -7.46 -5.92 19.41
CA THR A 306 -7.50 -5.15 18.17
C THR A 306 -8.50 -3.99 18.26
N GLY A 307 -8.11 -2.81 17.79
CA GLY A 307 -8.91 -1.60 17.87
C GLY A 307 -8.37 -0.46 17.04
N LEU A 308 -8.83 0.76 17.36
CA LEU A 308 -8.46 1.99 16.69
C LEU A 308 -8.04 3.07 17.68
N ALA A 309 -6.99 3.82 17.34
CA ALA A 309 -6.80 5.18 17.81
C ALA A 309 -7.40 6.15 16.77
N LEU A 310 -8.11 7.17 17.26
CA LEU A 310 -8.83 8.13 16.44
C LEU A 310 -8.48 9.54 16.88
N ARG A 311 -8.24 10.41 15.93
CA ARG A 311 -8.18 11.84 16.13
C ARG A 311 -9.32 12.48 15.33
N TRP A 312 -10.07 13.37 15.97
CA TRP A 312 -11.18 14.08 15.35
C TRP A 312 -11.34 15.51 15.86
N ARG A 313 -12.15 16.26 15.17
CA ARG A 313 -12.57 17.62 15.51
C ARG A 313 -14.10 17.70 15.60
N ASP A 314 -14.61 18.73 16.28
CA ASP A 314 -16.05 18.96 16.48
C ASP A 314 -16.70 19.70 15.30
N THR A 315 -15.93 20.21 14.36
CA THR A 315 -16.40 20.98 13.21
C THR A 315 -15.98 20.36 11.92
N PRO A 316 -16.84 20.37 10.86
CA PRO A 316 -16.50 19.82 9.56
C PRO A 316 -15.32 20.57 8.94
N ALA A 317 -14.52 19.86 8.19
CA ALA A 317 -13.52 20.45 7.30
C ALA A 317 -14.14 20.90 5.97
N ALA A 318 -13.34 21.57 5.13
CA ALA A 318 -13.78 21.97 3.79
C ALA A 318 -14.02 20.82 2.83
N TRP A 319 -13.46 19.64 3.13
CA TRP A 319 -13.53 18.45 2.30
C TRP A 319 -13.94 17.24 3.12
N SER A 320 -14.80 16.39 2.53
CA SER A 320 -15.16 15.08 3.08
C SER A 320 -14.48 13.98 2.29
N THR A 321 -13.94 12.94 2.98
CA THR A 321 -13.25 11.83 2.33
C THR A 321 -13.89 10.49 2.63
N PHE A 322 -13.72 9.58 1.67
CA PHE A 322 -14.09 8.17 1.74
C PHE A 322 -13.21 7.35 0.78
N PHE A 323 -13.30 6.03 0.88
CA PHE A 323 -12.58 5.10 0.01
C PHE A 323 -13.52 4.34 -0.91
N ASN A 324 -13.06 4.08 -2.13
CA ASN A 324 -13.66 3.12 -3.05
C ASN A 324 -12.67 1.98 -3.31
N LEU A 325 -13.19 0.77 -3.42
CA LEU A 325 -12.47 -0.37 -3.96
C LEU A 325 -12.92 -0.57 -5.41
N ILE A 326 -11.99 -0.48 -6.34
CA ILE A 326 -12.23 -0.65 -7.78
C ILE A 326 -11.51 -1.92 -8.23
N GLY A 327 -12.20 -2.76 -9.02
CA GLY A 327 -11.66 -4.03 -9.51
C GLY A 327 -12.45 -5.24 -9.02
N ALA A 328 -11.81 -6.37 -8.81
CA ALA A 328 -12.43 -7.62 -8.38
C ALA A 328 -11.83 -8.14 -7.05
N PRO A 329 -12.64 -8.34 -6.00
CA PRO A 329 -14.07 -8.01 -5.90
C PRO A 329 -14.26 -6.54 -5.49
N GLY A 330 -14.95 -5.77 -6.25
CA GLY A 330 -15.19 -4.35 -5.98
C GLY A 330 -16.20 -3.76 -6.94
N ILE A 331 -16.05 -2.45 -7.21
CA ILE A 331 -16.83 -1.77 -8.24
C ILE A 331 -16.01 -1.66 -9.53
N GLY A 332 -16.71 -1.70 -10.67
CA GLY A 332 -16.08 -1.63 -11.99
C GLY A 332 -16.49 -2.81 -12.86
N THR A 333 -15.88 -2.86 -14.03
CA THR A 333 -16.16 -3.88 -15.06
C THR A 333 -14.86 -4.54 -15.46
N SER A 334 -14.82 -5.87 -15.43
CA SER A 334 -13.71 -6.63 -16.02
C SER A 334 -13.76 -6.50 -17.54
N LEU A 335 -12.61 -6.34 -18.16
CA LEU A 335 -12.44 -6.32 -19.61
C LEU A 335 -11.91 -7.66 -20.16
N THR A 336 -11.45 -8.52 -19.26
CA THR A 336 -10.86 -9.83 -19.57
C THR A 336 -11.78 -11.00 -19.21
N GLY A 337 -12.87 -10.74 -18.49
CA GLY A 337 -13.82 -11.76 -18.05
C GLY A 337 -13.70 -12.10 -16.55
N PRO A 338 -14.20 -13.24 -16.09
CA PRO A 338 -14.02 -13.68 -14.71
C PRO A 338 -12.54 -13.89 -14.40
N LEU A 339 -12.07 -13.39 -13.26
CA LEU A 339 -10.69 -13.61 -12.83
C LEU A 339 -10.42 -15.11 -12.67
N LEU A 340 -9.57 -15.63 -13.52
CA LEU A 340 -9.11 -17.03 -13.49
C LEU A 340 -7.71 -17.11 -14.09
N ILE A 341 -6.73 -17.35 -13.26
CA ILE A 341 -5.31 -17.41 -13.61
C ILE A 341 -4.91 -18.89 -13.76
N PRO A 342 -4.64 -19.38 -14.97
CA PRO A 342 -4.29 -20.79 -15.18
C PRO A 342 -3.01 -21.18 -14.45
N ALA A 343 -2.94 -22.43 -14.00
CA ALA A 343 -1.72 -23.05 -13.52
C ALA A 343 -0.62 -22.98 -14.60
N GLY A 344 0.57 -22.51 -14.22
CA GLY A 344 1.71 -22.38 -15.13
C GLY A 344 1.68 -21.15 -16.04
N ALA A 345 0.74 -20.23 -15.88
CA ALA A 345 0.73 -18.96 -16.61
C ALA A 345 1.86 -18.04 -16.11
N GLU A 346 2.76 -17.60 -17.02
CA GLU A 346 3.91 -16.76 -16.69
C GLU A 346 3.59 -15.26 -16.66
N ALA A 347 2.59 -14.81 -17.44
CA ALA A 347 2.23 -13.39 -17.59
C ALA A 347 0.74 -13.22 -17.88
N HIS A 348 -0.11 -13.77 -17.01
CA HIS A 348 -1.56 -13.58 -17.13
C HIS A 348 -1.94 -12.15 -16.79
N VAL A 349 -2.84 -11.55 -17.58
CA VAL A 349 -3.25 -10.14 -17.43
C VAL A 349 -4.75 -10.05 -17.17
N GLU A 350 -5.11 -9.28 -16.15
CA GLU A 350 -6.48 -8.87 -15.87
C GLU A 350 -6.60 -7.34 -15.95
N ASP A 351 -7.55 -6.88 -16.75
CA ASP A 351 -7.85 -5.46 -16.94
C ASP A 351 -9.25 -5.12 -16.42
N TYR A 352 -9.36 -4.01 -15.69
CA TYR A 352 -10.62 -3.49 -15.17
C TYR A 352 -10.79 -2.02 -15.52
N GLU A 353 -12.05 -1.58 -15.60
CA GLU A 353 -12.40 -0.17 -15.72
C GLU A 353 -13.53 0.22 -14.77
N TYR A 354 -13.48 1.47 -14.33
CA TYR A 354 -14.54 2.10 -13.57
C TYR A 354 -14.80 3.49 -14.12
N PHE A 355 -16.06 3.77 -14.44
CA PHE A 355 -16.48 5.10 -14.88
C PHE A 355 -16.84 5.94 -13.66
N VAL A 356 -16.19 7.09 -13.52
CA VAL A 356 -16.60 8.09 -12.54
C VAL A 356 -18.02 8.51 -12.86
N PRO A 357 -18.98 8.44 -11.92
CA PRO A 357 -20.38 8.70 -12.17
C PRO A 357 -20.64 10.04 -12.89
N LYS A 358 -21.51 10.03 -13.90
CA LYS A 358 -21.82 11.22 -14.70
C LYS A 358 -22.76 12.21 -14.00
N ASP A 359 -23.43 11.75 -12.96
CA ASP A 359 -24.34 12.54 -12.11
C ASP A 359 -23.62 13.29 -10.98
N ILE A 360 -22.29 13.16 -10.87
CA ILE A 360 -21.50 14.05 -10.04
C ILE A 360 -21.69 15.48 -10.57
N PRO A 361 -22.12 16.44 -9.72
CA PRO A 361 -22.31 17.81 -10.16
C PRO A 361 -21.07 18.36 -10.89
N ALA A 362 -21.26 19.01 -12.03
CA ALA A 362 -20.14 19.51 -12.85
C ALA A 362 -19.20 20.47 -12.09
N LEU A 363 -19.72 21.14 -11.06
CA LEU A 363 -18.96 22.04 -10.18
C LEU A 363 -18.28 21.30 -9.02
N ALA A 364 -18.59 20.01 -8.81
CA ALA A 364 -17.96 19.25 -7.73
C ALA A 364 -16.45 19.18 -7.95
N ASP A 365 -15.70 19.50 -6.91
CA ASP A 365 -14.25 19.30 -6.88
C ASP A 365 -13.99 17.99 -6.16
N VAL A 366 -13.58 16.97 -6.94
CA VAL A 366 -13.30 15.61 -6.45
C VAL A 366 -11.82 15.34 -6.66
N ARG A 367 -11.11 15.02 -5.59
CA ARG A 367 -9.67 14.83 -5.59
C ARG A 367 -9.29 13.44 -5.11
N VAL A 368 -8.34 12.81 -5.78
CA VAL A 368 -7.66 11.59 -5.31
C VAL A 368 -6.46 12.03 -4.48
N TRP A 369 -6.40 11.58 -3.22
CA TRP A 369 -5.32 11.93 -2.32
C TRP A 369 -4.44 10.74 -1.92
N THR A 370 -4.95 9.51 -2.10
CA THR A 370 -4.20 8.27 -1.85
C THR A 370 -4.69 7.15 -2.73
N VAL A 371 -3.79 6.22 -3.05
CA VAL A 371 -4.05 5.03 -3.88
C VAL A 371 -3.36 3.83 -3.22
N LEU A 372 -4.04 2.68 -3.21
CA LEU A 372 -3.54 1.41 -2.68
C LEU A 372 -3.77 0.31 -3.70
N ASN A 373 -2.72 -0.31 -4.20
CA ASN A 373 -2.81 -1.53 -5.02
C ASN A 373 -2.98 -2.76 -4.11
N HIS A 374 -3.79 -3.73 -4.57
CA HIS A 374 -4.00 -4.97 -3.87
C HIS A 374 -4.17 -6.15 -4.83
N MET A 375 -3.30 -7.12 -4.68
CA MET A 375 -3.33 -8.48 -5.24
C MET A 375 -2.90 -9.44 -4.13
N HIS A 376 -2.95 -10.74 -4.40
CA HIS A 376 -2.39 -11.76 -3.50
C HIS A 376 -0.99 -12.22 -3.97
N LYS A 377 -0.63 -13.46 -3.64
CA LYS A 377 0.75 -14.00 -3.83
C LYS A 377 1.12 -14.33 -5.27
N VAL A 378 0.14 -14.46 -6.16
CA VAL A 378 0.38 -14.75 -7.59
C VAL A 378 0.67 -13.47 -8.39
N GLY A 379 0.26 -12.31 -7.85
CA GLY A 379 0.50 -10.99 -8.43
C GLY A 379 1.99 -10.64 -8.54
N VAL A 380 2.38 -9.94 -9.63
CA VAL A 380 3.76 -9.49 -9.86
C VAL A 380 3.87 -8.04 -10.30
N ASP A 381 2.83 -7.48 -10.93
CA ASP A 381 2.82 -6.10 -11.41
C ASP A 381 1.40 -5.55 -11.37
N MET A 382 1.21 -4.32 -10.89
CA MET A 382 -0.08 -3.66 -10.94
C MET A 382 0.05 -2.17 -11.23
N ARG A 383 -0.76 -1.69 -12.19
CA ARG A 383 -0.80 -0.30 -12.60
C ARG A 383 -2.21 0.26 -12.59
N VAL A 384 -2.33 1.52 -12.15
CA VAL A 384 -3.58 2.29 -12.09
C VAL A 384 -3.41 3.62 -12.80
N TRP A 385 -4.36 3.98 -13.68
CA TRP A 385 -4.36 5.26 -14.38
C TRP A 385 -5.77 5.78 -14.61
N VAL A 386 -5.88 7.06 -14.93
CA VAL A 386 -7.15 7.70 -15.30
C VAL A 386 -7.07 8.16 -16.75
N GLU A 387 -8.08 7.81 -17.52
CA GLU A 387 -8.34 8.31 -18.88
C GLU A 387 -9.41 9.42 -18.78
N PRO A 388 -9.06 10.69 -19.05
CA PRO A 388 -10.00 11.79 -18.97
C PRO A 388 -11.09 11.70 -20.03
N ALA A 389 -12.35 11.99 -19.67
CA ALA A 389 -13.49 11.95 -20.58
C ALA A 389 -13.41 12.98 -21.74
N ASN A 390 -12.61 14.02 -21.56
CA ASN A 390 -12.40 15.07 -22.57
C ASN A 390 -11.34 14.74 -23.62
N GLY A 391 -10.68 13.57 -23.51
CA GLY A 391 -9.65 13.12 -24.44
C GLY A 391 -8.24 13.65 -24.16
N ASP A 392 -8.02 14.30 -23.03
CA ASP A 392 -6.68 14.63 -22.57
C ASP A 392 -5.83 13.35 -22.35
N PRO A 393 -4.50 13.43 -22.37
CA PRO A 393 -3.65 12.28 -22.10
C PRO A 393 -3.99 11.61 -20.76
N ALA A 394 -3.90 10.28 -20.74
CA ALA A 394 -4.07 9.49 -19.52
C ALA A 394 -3.03 9.88 -18.46
N THR A 395 -3.44 9.88 -17.21
CA THR A 395 -2.55 10.14 -16.07
C THR A 395 -2.41 8.88 -15.23
N CYS A 396 -1.19 8.40 -15.08
CA CYS A 396 -0.91 7.28 -14.18
C CYS A 396 -0.97 7.73 -12.73
N LEU A 397 -1.67 6.96 -11.89
CA LEU A 397 -1.81 7.26 -10.46
C LEU A 397 -0.83 6.46 -9.61
N LEU A 398 -0.58 5.19 -9.96
CA LEU A 398 0.28 4.29 -9.20
C LEU A 398 0.75 3.14 -10.09
N HIS A 399 2.02 2.76 -9.97
CA HIS A 399 2.58 1.55 -10.56
C HIS A 399 3.44 0.81 -9.54
N THR A 400 3.15 -0.47 -9.33
CA THR A 400 3.91 -1.39 -8.47
C THR A 400 4.44 -2.54 -9.33
N PRO A 401 5.54 -2.32 -10.12
CA PRO A 401 6.05 -3.27 -11.10
C PRO A 401 6.83 -4.44 -10.47
N LYS A 402 7.03 -4.41 -9.17
CA LYS A 402 7.60 -5.47 -8.35
C LYS A 402 6.68 -5.67 -7.16
N TRP A 403 5.46 -6.18 -7.44
CA TRP A 403 4.49 -6.42 -6.38
C TRP A 403 5.01 -7.43 -5.36
N ASP A 404 4.83 -7.14 -4.08
CA ASP A 404 5.10 -8.05 -2.97
C ASP A 404 3.92 -8.00 -2.00
N PHE A 405 3.27 -9.15 -1.82
CA PHE A 405 2.11 -9.31 -0.96
C PHE A 405 2.37 -8.90 0.50
N ASN A 406 3.60 -9.06 0.97
CA ASN A 406 3.98 -8.73 2.35
C ASN A 406 4.13 -7.21 2.59
N TRP A 407 4.21 -6.40 1.54
CA TRP A 407 4.47 -4.97 1.62
C TRP A 407 3.36 -4.11 1.00
N GLN A 408 2.14 -4.52 1.17
CA GLN A 408 0.98 -3.73 0.78
C GLN A 408 0.94 -2.41 1.55
N ARG A 409 0.63 -1.31 0.86
CA ARG A 409 0.48 -0.02 1.51
C ARG A 409 -0.36 0.95 0.71
N SER A 410 -0.87 1.96 1.42
CA SER A 410 -1.49 3.13 0.80
C SER A 410 -0.42 4.16 0.47
N TYR A 411 -0.42 4.65 -0.76
CA TYR A 411 0.48 5.68 -1.27
C TYR A 411 -0.27 7.00 -1.33
N GLN A 412 -0.03 7.85 -0.33
CA GLN A 412 -0.63 9.18 -0.25
C GLN A 412 0.23 10.17 -1.03
N TYR A 413 -0.41 11.07 -1.79
CA TYR A 413 0.31 12.16 -2.45
C TYR A 413 0.80 13.20 -1.45
N ASP A 414 2.04 13.65 -1.61
CA ASP A 414 2.64 14.75 -0.83
C ASP A 414 2.22 16.09 -1.43
N ALA A 415 0.96 16.44 -1.23
CA ALA A 415 0.41 17.69 -1.73
C ALA A 415 -0.82 18.15 -0.90
N PRO A 416 -1.06 19.45 -0.81
CA PRO A 416 -2.34 19.97 -0.33
C PRO A 416 -3.49 19.42 -1.16
N ILE A 417 -4.65 19.17 -0.53
CA ILE A 417 -5.80 18.57 -1.23
C ILE A 417 -6.22 19.35 -2.49
N THR A 418 -6.08 20.67 -2.49
CA THR A 418 -6.40 21.52 -3.64
C THR A 418 -5.47 21.34 -4.84
N GLN A 419 -4.31 20.71 -4.63
CA GLN A 419 -3.32 20.38 -5.67
C GLN A 419 -3.32 18.88 -6.03
N SER A 420 -3.99 18.04 -5.22
CA SER A 420 -4.13 16.61 -5.50
C SER A 420 -4.85 16.35 -6.82
N PHE A 421 -4.65 15.17 -7.39
CA PHE A 421 -5.18 14.82 -8.70
C PHE A 421 -6.71 14.93 -8.75
N ARG A 422 -7.24 15.69 -9.73
CA ARG A 422 -8.67 15.89 -9.88
C ARG A 422 -9.27 14.87 -10.83
N VAL A 423 -10.34 14.19 -10.40
CA VAL A 423 -11.19 13.38 -11.27
C VAL A 423 -12.51 14.10 -11.59
N ARG A 424 -13.07 13.84 -12.75
CA ARG A 424 -14.27 14.47 -13.27
C ARG A 424 -15.33 13.44 -13.64
N ALA A 425 -16.57 13.87 -13.68
CA ALA A 425 -17.68 13.06 -14.16
C ALA A 425 -17.37 12.48 -15.55
N GLY A 426 -17.50 11.17 -15.69
CA GLY A 426 -17.25 10.45 -16.93
C GLY A 426 -15.79 10.06 -17.20
N ASP A 427 -14.84 10.50 -16.38
CA ASP A 427 -13.47 9.99 -16.44
C ASP A 427 -13.47 8.47 -16.17
N ARG A 428 -12.48 7.79 -16.71
CA ARG A 428 -12.35 6.34 -16.60
C ARG A 428 -11.11 6.00 -15.79
N VAL A 429 -11.31 5.34 -14.65
CA VAL A 429 -10.23 4.72 -13.89
C VAL A 429 -9.97 3.35 -14.47
N ARG A 430 -8.73 3.06 -14.79
CA ARG A 430 -8.26 1.80 -15.36
C ARG A 430 -7.28 1.16 -14.43
N LEU A 431 -7.34 -0.15 -14.31
CA LEU A 431 -6.31 -0.89 -13.61
C LEU A 431 -5.94 -2.15 -14.40
N ARG A 432 -4.68 -2.52 -14.32
CA ARG A 432 -4.11 -3.73 -14.89
C ARG A 432 -3.34 -4.45 -13.82
N CYS A 433 -3.66 -5.74 -13.65
CA CYS A 433 -2.95 -6.67 -12.80
C CYS A 433 -2.26 -7.72 -13.67
N VAL A 434 -1.01 -8.02 -13.37
CA VAL A 434 -0.23 -9.07 -14.04
C VAL A 434 0.16 -10.11 -13.01
N TYR A 435 0.03 -11.37 -13.40
CA TYR A 435 0.22 -12.52 -12.54
C TYR A 435 1.23 -13.49 -13.13
N ASN A 436 2.03 -14.10 -12.27
CA ASN A 436 2.91 -15.21 -12.60
C ASN A 436 2.57 -16.41 -11.70
N ASN A 437 1.77 -17.34 -12.23
CA ASN A 437 1.35 -18.55 -11.52
C ASN A 437 2.27 -19.74 -11.83
N THR A 438 3.59 -19.54 -11.65
CA THR A 438 4.61 -20.56 -11.85
C THR A 438 5.52 -20.68 -10.64
N MET A 439 6.31 -21.75 -10.58
CA MET A 439 7.32 -21.95 -9.54
C MET A 439 8.49 -20.95 -9.58
N SER A 440 8.58 -20.09 -10.62
CA SER A 440 9.55 -18.99 -10.65
C SER A 440 9.12 -17.78 -9.80
N ASN A 441 7.84 -17.69 -9.43
CA ASN A 441 7.32 -16.68 -8.52
C ASN A 441 7.46 -17.16 -7.07
N PRO A 442 8.28 -16.49 -6.22
CA PRO A 442 8.43 -16.86 -4.80
C PRO A 442 7.10 -16.86 -4.03
N GLY A 443 6.18 -15.95 -4.35
CA GLY A 443 4.85 -15.91 -3.74
C GLY A 443 4.02 -17.16 -4.01
N VAL A 444 4.11 -17.72 -5.21
CA VAL A 444 3.47 -19.00 -5.56
C VAL A 444 4.09 -20.15 -4.78
N VAL A 445 5.42 -20.20 -4.67
CA VAL A 445 6.11 -21.22 -3.86
C VAL A 445 5.66 -21.19 -2.41
N GLU A 446 5.56 -20.00 -1.82
CA GLU A 446 5.10 -19.81 -0.45
C GLU A 446 3.62 -20.21 -0.29
N MET A 447 2.74 -19.75 -1.19
CA MET A 447 1.31 -20.09 -1.23
C MET A 447 1.08 -21.60 -1.27
N LEU A 448 1.80 -22.30 -2.14
CA LEU A 448 1.69 -23.76 -2.29
C LEU A 448 2.17 -24.48 -1.04
N ALA A 449 3.28 -24.04 -0.44
CA ALA A 449 3.81 -24.62 0.80
C ALA A 449 2.80 -24.49 1.97
N GLU A 450 2.15 -23.35 2.11
CA GLU A 450 1.09 -23.13 3.11
C GLU A 450 -0.13 -24.02 2.88
N ALA A 451 -0.50 -24.21 1.61
CA ALA A 451 -1.62 -25.07 1.21
C ALA A 451 -1.27 -26.57 1.21
N GLY A 452 0.01 -26.92 1.34
CA GLY A 452 0.47 -28.32 1.25
C GLY A 452 0.39 -28.89 -0.16
N LEU A 453 0.66 -28.07 -1.18
CA LEU A 453 0.64 -28.42 -2.59
C LEU A 453 2.07 -28.38 -3.18
N ASP A 454 2.35 -29.23 -4.15
CA ASP A 454 3.67 -29.36 -4.78
C ASP A 454 3.75 -28.71 -6.17
N ALA A 455 2.64 -28.26 -6.74
CA ALA A 455 2.57 -27.69 -8.06
C ALA A 455 1.48 -26.61 -8.16
N PRO A 456 1.65 -25.60 -9.06
CA PRO A 456 0.64 -24.57 -9.29
C PRO A 456 -0.73 -25.16 -9.64
N VAL A 457 -1.78 -24.50 -9.16
CA VAL A 457 -3.18 -24.78 -9.45
C VAL A 457 -3.83 -23.58 -10.12
N ASP A 458 -4.97 -23.76 -10.77
CA ASP A 458 -5.75 -22.61 -11.26
C ASP A 458 -6.21 -21.78 -10.06
N VAL A 459 -6.03 -20.45 -10.17
CA VAL A 459 -6.34 -19.49 -9.12
C VAL A 459 -7.47 -18.59 -9.59
N GLY A 460 -8.55 -18.53 -8.81
CA GLY A 460 -9.73 -17.73 -9.11
C GLY A 460 -9.91 -16.55 -8.16
N LEU A 461 -11.02 -15.81 -8.33
CA LEU A 461 -11.38 -14.70 -7.45
C LEU A 461 -11.77 -15.22 -6.08
N GLY A 462 -11.18 -14.67 -5.04
CA GLY A 462 -11.54 -14.97 -3.64
C GLY A 462 -10.63 -14.30 -2.63
N GLU A 463 -10.81 -14.64 -1.37
CA GLU A 463 -10.16 -14.00 -0.22
C GLU A 463 -9.14 -14.92 0.49
N GLY A 464 -9.05 -16.18 0.10
CA GLY A 464 -8.19 -17.18 0.76
C GLY A 464 -6.80 -17.26 0.15
N THR A 465 -5.96 -18.08 0.79
CA THR A 465 -4.54 -18.28 0.39
C THR A 465 -4.38 -18.72 -1.08
N LEU A 466 -5.29 -19.55 -1.61
CA LEU A 466 -5.27 -20.03 -2.99
C LEU A 466 -6.14 -19.20 -3.95
N ASP A 467 -6.61 -18.05 -3.51
CA ASP A 467 -7.41 -17.13 -4.29
C ASP A 467 -6.58 -15.90 -4.71
N GLU A 468 -7.13 -15.09 -5.61
CA GLU A 468 -6.51 -13.86 -6.08
C GLU A 468 -7.52 -12.71 -6.18
N MET A 469 -6.99 -11.50 -6.14
CA MET A 469 -7.73 -10.26 -6.35
C MET A 469 -7.01 -9.36 -7.34
N CYS A 470 -7.75 -8.44 -7.96
CA CYS A 470 -7.22 -7.31 -8.72
C CYS A 470 -7.95 -6.06 -8.26
N LEU A 471 -7.46 -5.41 -7.23
CA LEU A 471 -8.13 -4.30 -6.56
C LEU A 471 -7.24 -3.06 -6.44
N VAL A 472 -7.86 -1.89 -6.62
CA VAL A 472 -7.29 -0.64 -6.16
C VAL A 472 -8.20 0.02 -5.12
N GLY A 473 -7.65 0.36 -3.97
CA GLY A 473 -8.25 1.28 -3.02
C GLY A 473 -7.94 2.72 -3.42
N VAL A 474 -8.96 3.55 -3.60
CA VAL A 474 -8.80 4.97 -3.96
C VAL A 474 -9.43 5.83 -2.87
N GLY A 475 -8.61 6.59 -2.17
CA GLY A 475 -9.06 7.62 -1.24
C GLY A 475 -9.39 8.90 -2.00
N VAL A 476 -10.67 9.28 -1.96
CA VAL A 476 -11.16 10.49 -2.64
C VAL A 476 -11.67 11.50 -1.63
N ALA A 477 -11.47 12.78 -1.91
CA ALA A 477 -12.04 13.87 -1.16
C ALA A 477 -12.96 14.71 -2.05
N ILE A 478 -14.13 15.07 -1.51
CA ILE A 478 -15.11 15.92 -2.18
C ILE A 478 -15.23 17.22 -1.40
N LYS A 479 -15.16 18.36 -2.10
CA LYS A 479 -15.33 19.67 -1.49
C LYS A 479 -16.76 19.87 -1.02
N ASN A 480 -16.92 20.25 0.25
CA ASN A 480 -18.22 20.52 0.87
C ASN A 480 -18.78 21.89 0.43
N GLY A 481 -20.13 22.02 0.45
CA GLY A 481 -20.79 23.32 0.30
C GLY A 481 -21.04 23.75 -1.15
N LEU A 482 -21.20 22.80 -2.08
CA LEU A 482 -21.73 23.04 -3.44
C LEU A 482 -23.24 22.81 -3.50
#